data_87c17b7986eb9f36db7ebbe99ca3ce5d
#
_entry.id   87c17b7986eb9f36db7ebbe99ca3ce5d
#
_cell.length_a   1.000
_cell.length_b   1.000
_cell.length_c   1.000
_cell.angle_alpha   90.00
_cell.angle_beta   90.00
_cell.angle_gamma   90.00
#
_symmetry.space_group_name_H-M   'P 1'
#
loop_
_entity.id
_entity.type
_entity.pdbx_description
1 polymer ?
#
loop_
_entity_poly.entity_id
_entity_poly.type
_entity_poly.pdbx_seq_one_letter_code
_entity_poly.pdbx_strand_id
1 'polypeptide(L)'
;MVRGELDRTANESAEARMRWAVGDDYEILSKLGSGAFGTVWRARDLSLEREVALKALHPTIARDDKAVRAFWREAKLAAQLAHPAIVPIYDWDSSGDLSWYTMELAEEGSVASLVQRSGPRQLGEIATQVEEVLDGLIVAHANGILHRDLKPENILIDRYHRWRITDFGIANVTGEDAPGTTGTPAFAAPEQLLGETQGPVADYFALAAIVYFVMTGDAPFGDGDAKQILARQLAERADLGSFPTALANWFRTAFAPNPDDRFADGPEMQKAWKAASDKVLARRGSWWRRVVS
;
A
#
# COMPACT_ATOMS: atom_id res chain seq x y z
N MET A 1 -9.75 -31.21 6.43
CA MET A 1 -10.61 -30.83 7.57
C MET A 1 -9.82 -30.30 8.77
N VAL A 2 -8.71 -30.92 9.20
CA VAL A 2 -7.96 -30.54 10.44
C VAL A 2 -7.32 -29.15 10.42
N ARG A 3 -6.88 -28.64 9.27
CA ARG A 3 -6.21 -27.32 9.17
C ARG A 3 -7.18 -26.14 9.34
N GLY A 4 -8.43 -26.30 8.93
CA GLY A 4 -9.48 -25.25 9.07
C GLY A 4 -10.04 -25.13 10.50
N GLU A 5 -9.99 -26.18 11.30
CA GLU A 5 -10.44 -26.14 12.70
C GLU A 5 -9.37 -25.55 13.63
N LEU A 6 -8.09 -25.87 13.39
CA LEU A 6 -6.97 -25.27 14.14
C LEU A 6 -6.87 -23.76 13.91
N ASP A 7 -7.12 -23.28 12.70
CA ASP A 7 -7.12 -21.85 12.38
C ASP A 7 -8.32 -21.12 13.03
N ARG A 8 -9.50 -21.74 13.14
CA ARG A 8 -10.66 -21.16 13.83
C ARG A 8 -10.43 -21.00 15.33
N THR A 9 -9.95 -22.06 16.01
CA THR A 9 -9.70 -22.02 17.46
C THR A 9 -8.56 -21.08 17.85
N ALA A 10 -7.50 -20.97 17.03
CA ALA A 10 -6.43 -20.00 17.25
C ALA A 10 -6.90 -18.55 17.05
N ASN A 11 -7.79 -18.32 16.08
CA ASN A 11 -8.33 -17.01 15.79
C ASN A 11 -9.37 -16.57 16.86
N GLU A 12 -10.21 -17.48 17.34
CA GLU A 12 -11.13 -17.23 18.46
C GLU A 12 -10.38 -16.89 19.75
N SER A 13 -9.25 -17.57 20.03
CA SER A 13 -8.41 -17.26 21.18
C SER A 13 -7.71 -15.91 21.06
N ALA A 14 -7.26 -15.52 19.85
CA ALA A 14 -6.62 -14.24 19.60
C ALA A 14 -7.60 -13.06 19.73
N GLU A 15 -8.82 -13.23 19.21
CA GLU A 15 -9.88 -12.24 19.36
C GLU A 15 -10.29 -12.06 20.83
N ALA A 16 -10.50 -13.15 21.55
CA ALA A 16 -10.88 -13.09 22.98
C ALA A 16 -9.81 -12.39 23.83
N ARG A 17 -8.53 -12.66 23.55
CA ARG A 17 -7.41 -11.97 24.21
C ARG A 17 -7.38 -10.48 23.87
N MET A 18 -7.63 -10.13 22.61
CA MET A 18 -7.67 -8.73 22.19
C MET A 18 -8.82 -7.99 22.83
N ARG A 19 -10.04 -8.57 22.83
CA ARG A 19 -11.22 -8.00 23.52
C ARG A 19 -10.95 -7.74 24.99
N TRP A 20 -10.24 -8.65 25.66
CA TRP A 20 -9.86 -8.47 27.06
C TRP A 20 -8.83 -7.36 27.24
N ALA A 21 -7.83 -7.27 26.36
CA ALA A 21 -6.73 -6.32 26.47
C ALA A 21 -7.16 -4.87 26.25
N VAL A 22 -8.16 -4.64 25.37
CA VAL A 22 -8.61 -3.29 24.97
C VAL A 22 -10.00 -2.94 25.49
N GLY A 23 -10.65 -3.82 26.27
CA GLY A 23 -12.08 -3.75 26.58
C GLY A 23 -12.54 -2.53 27.35
N ASP A 24 -11.64 -1.81 28.02
CA ASP A 24 -11.95 -0.57 28.72
C ASP A 24 -11.98 0.65 27.77
N ASP A 25 -11.24 0.59 26.65
CA ASP A 25 -11.08 1.70 25.72
C ASP A 25 -11.72 1.45 24.34
N TYR A 26 -11.75 0.18 23.89
CA TYR A 26 -12.24 -0.19 22.56
C TYR A 26 -13.14 -1.42 22.59
N GLU A 27 -14.25 -1.36 21.87
CA GLU A 27 -15.12 -2.49 21.57
C GLU A 27 -14.72 -3.10 20.21
N ILE A 28 -14.23 -4.35 20.19
CA ILE A 28 -13.93 -5.06 18.93
C ILE A 28 -15.24 -5.48 18.25
N LEU A 29 -15.48 -4.98 17.04
CA LEU A 29 -16.70 -5.23 16.26
C LEU A 29 -16.54 -6.42 15.32
N SER A 30 -15.49 -6.39 14.46
CA SER A 30 -15.25 -7.44 13.48
C SER A 30 -13.79 -7.46 13.03
N LYS A 31 -13.34 -8.60 12.50
CA LYS A 31 -12.04 -8.71 11.85
C LYS A 31 -12.10 -8.15 10.44
N LEU A 32 -11.16 -7.26 10.08
CA LEU A 32 -11.02 -6.69 8.74
C LEU A 32 -10.04 -7.49 7.90
N GLY A 33 -8.94 -7.97 8.49
CA GLY A 33 -7.92 -8.73 7.78
C GLY A 33 -6.86 -9.29 8.69
N SER A 34 -6.02 -10.18 8.15
CA SER A 34 -4.84 -10.72 8.82
C SER A 34 -3.71 -10.82 7.80
N GLY A 35 -2.55 -10.29 8.15
CA GLY A 35 -1.32 -10.34 7.35
C GLY A 35 -0.18 -11.03 8.09
N ALA A 36 1.01 -10.99 7.51
CA ALA A 36 2.20 -11.62 8.07
C ALA A 36 2.57 -11.07 9.47
N PHE A 37 2.33 -9.78 9.70
CA PHE A 37 2.76 -9.10 10.93
C PHE A 37 1.66 -8.97 11.99
N GLY A 38 0.38 -9.10 11.60
CA GLY A 38 -0.69 -8.89 12.57
C GLY A 38 -2.09 -9.02 11.99
N THR A 39 -3.05 -8.72 12.85
CA THR A 39 -4.47 -8.73 12.52
C THR A 39 -5.03 -7.33 12.64
N VAL A 40 -5.89 -6.93 11.71
CA VAL A 40 -6.60 -5.65 11.74
C VAL A 40 -8.06 -5.91 12.07
N TRP A 41 -8.57 -5.16 13.04
CA TRP A 41 -9.93 -5.22 13.54
C TRP A 41 -10.67 -3.91 13.30
N ARG A 42 -11.95 -3.98 12.99
CA ARG A 42 -12.86 -2.86 13.15
C ARG A 42 -13.22 -2.77 14.63
N ALA A 43 -12.99 -1.63 15.23
CA ALA A 43 -13.27 -1.40 16.64
C ALA A 43 -14.02 -0.07 16.83
N ARG A 44 -14.72 0.05 17.94
CA ARG A 44 -15.34 1.30 18.39
C ARG A 44 -14.50 1.88 19.52
N ASP A 45 -14.00 3.07 19.34
CA ASP A 45 -13.41 3.89 20.39
C ASP A 45 -14.53 4.34 21.32
N LEU A 46 -14.50 3.88 22.57
CA LEU A 46 -15.57 4.12 23.55
C LEU A 46 -15.54 5.54 24.11
N SER A 47 -14.38 6.18 24.08
CA SER A 47 -14.21 7.56 24.59
C SER A 47 -14.73 8.60 23.61
N LEU A 48 -14.50 8.40 22.29
CA LEU A 48 -14.87 9.32 21.23
C LEU A 48 -16.10 8.88 20.43
N GLU A 49 -16.69 7.73 20.77
CA GLU A 49 -17.86 7.12 20.12
C GLU A 49 -17.73 6.99 18.58
N ARG A 50 -16.53 6.72 18.09
CA ARG A 50 -16.22 6.58 16.67
C ARG A 50 -15.68 5.20 16.34
N GLU A 51 -15.81 4.81 15.08
CA GLU A 51 -15.18 3.60 14.58
C GLU A 51 -13.74 3.86 14.12
N VAL A 52 -12.86 2.90 14.41
CA VAL A 52 -11.44 2.92 14.10
C VAL A 52 -10.99 1.57 13.55
N ALA A 53 -9.89 1.53 12.83
CA ALA A 53 -9.16 0.31 12.58
C ALA A 53 -8.12 0.12 13.69
N LEU A 54 -8.12 -1.08 14.31
CA LEU A 54 -7.17 -1.45 15.34
C LEU A 54 -6.26 -2.55 14.77
N LYS A 55 -4.97 -2.25 14.60
CA LYS A 55 -3.95 -3.19 14.12
C LYS A 55 -3.17 -3.74 15.30
N ALA A 56 -3.26 -5.05 15.50
CA ALA A 56 -2.57 -5.75 16.56
C ALA A 56 -1.47 -6.66 16.01
N LEU A 57 -0.30 -6.64 16.64
CA LEU A 57 0.83 -7.49 16.28
C LEU A 57 0.50 -8.97 16.57
N HIS A 58 0.95 -9.85 15.70
CA HIS A 58 0.73 -11.29 15.88
C HIS A 58 1.45 -11.79 17.15
N PRO A 59 0.80 -12.58 18.02
CA PRO A 59 1.41 -13.06 19.28
C PRO A 59 2.71 -13.83 19.10
N THR A 60 2.88 -14.53 17.97
CA THR A 60 4.13 -15.24 17.64
C THR A 60 5.28 -14.28 17.34
N ILE A 61 4.97 -13.12 16.76
CA ILE A 61 5.93 -12.06 16.40
C ILE A 61 6.19 -11.18 17.62
N ALA A 62 5.21 -10.97 18.46
CA ALA A 62 5.34 -10.19 19.69
C ALA A 62 6.35 -10.74 20.72
N ARG A 63 6.86 -11.96 20.51
CA ARG A 63 7.96 -12.54 21.28
C ARG A 63 9.35 -12.09 20.81
N ASP A 64 9.43 -11.49 19.63
CA ASP A 64 10.66 -10.92 19.10
C ASP A 64 10.70 -9.41 19.39
N ASP A 65 11.57 -9.00 20.32
CA ASP A 65 11.76 -7.59 20.69
C ASP A 65 12.12 -6.71 19.51
N LYS A 66 12.80 -7.22 18.48
CA LYS A 66 13.10 -6.45 17.26
C LYS A 66 11.81 -6.16 16.48
N ALA A 67 10.95 -7.14 16.33
CA ALA A 67 9.68 -7.01 15.66
C ALA A 67 8.74 -6.03 16.38
N VAL A 68 8.68 -6.11 17.71
CA VAL A 68 7.91 -5.16 18.54
C VAL A 68 8.43 -3.74 18.37
N ARG A 69 9.76 -3.53 18.50
CA ARG A 69 10.35 -2.20 18.29
C ARG A 69 10.09 -1.62 16.91
N ALA A 70 10.08 -2.46 15.89
CA ALA A 70 9.84 -2.01 14.54
C ALA A 70 8.36 -1.68 14.30
N PHE A 71 7.43 -2.44 14.85
CA PHE A 71 6.00 -2.14 14.86
C PHE A 71 5.72 -0.75 15.49
N TRP A 72 6.34 -0.47 16.64
CA TRP A 72 6.24 0.85 17.28
C TRP A 72 6.91 1.96 16.49
N ARG A 73 8.05 1.66 15.87
CA ARG A 73 8.74 2.63 15.02
C ARG A 73 7.89 3.02 13.82
N GLU A 74 7.21 2.07 13.18
CA GLU A 74 6.27 2.31 12.10
C GLU A 74 5.13 3.23 12.55
N ALA A 75 4.43 2.83 13.62
CA ALA A 75 3.35 3.64 14.16
C ALA A 75 3.80 5.08 14.47
N LYS A 76 4.98 5.23 15.09
CA LYS A 76 5.55 6.54 15.43
C LYS A 76 5.91 7.37 14.19
N LEU A 77 6.45 6.75 13.14
CA LEU A 77 6.80 7.44 11.89
C LEU A 77 5.54 7.87 11.15
N ALA A 78 4.56 6.97 10.99
CA ALA A 78 3.30 7.29 10.34
C ALA A 78 2.52 8.38 11.10
N ALA A 79 2.54 8.38 12.44
CA ALA A 79 1.91 9.41 13.28
C ALA A 79 2.51 10.81 13.10
N GLN A 80 3.75 10.93 12.60
CA GLN A 80 4.38 12.22 12.30
C GLN A 80 3.96 12.79 10.93
N LEU A 81 3.34 11.97 10.07
CA LEU A 81 2.94 12.36 8.72
C LEU A 81 1.49 12.85 8.73
N ALA A 82 1.30 14.17 8.76
CA ALA A 82 -0.03 14.78 8.62
C ALA A 82 -0.29 15.11 7.14
N HIS A 83 -0.93 14.20 6.40
CA HIS A 83 -1.26 14.40 5.00
C HIS A 83 -2.59 13.73 4.61
N PRO A 84 -3.44 14.35 3.75
CA PRO A 84 -4.74 13.76 3.36
C PRO A 84 -4.65 12.39 2.70
N ALA A 85 -3.56 12.08 1.99
CA ALA A 85 -3.35 10.78 1.37
C ALA A 85 -2.59 9.77 2.25
N ILE A 86 -2.45 10.03 3.56
CA ILE A 86 -1.82 9.12 4.52
C ILE A 86 -2.83 8.82 5.62
N VAL A 87 -2.95 7.53 5.98
CA VAL A 87 -3.84 7.11 7.06
C VAL A 87 -3.29 7.62 8.39
N PRO A 88 -4.03 8.46 9.15
CA PRO A 88 -3.60 8.95 10.44
C PRO A 88 -3.67 7.84 11.49
N ILE A 89 -2.62 7.73 12.30
CA ILE A 89 -2.62 6.91 13.52
C ILE A 89 -3.14 7.77 14.67
N TYR A 90 -4.05 7.21 15.47
CA TYR A 90 -4.72 7.93 16.54
C TYR A 90 -4.09 7.68 17.90
N ASP A 91 -3.85 6.40 18.21
CA ASP A 91 -3.35 5.98 19.50
C ASP A 91 -2.60 4.65 19.41
N TRP A 92 -1.83 4.30 20.42
CA TRP A 92 -1.10 3.05 20.50
C TRP A 92 -0.91 2.62 21.95
N ASP A 93 -0.99 1.30 22.22
CA ASP A 93 -0.79 0.77 23.55
C ASP A 93 -0.35 -0.69 23.52
N SER A 94 -0.07 -1.26 24.70
CA SER A 94 0.30 -2.66 24.87
C SER A 94 -0.19 -3.19 26.20
N SER A 95 -0.60 -4.48 26.22
CA SER A 95 -1.01 -5.19 27.43
C SER A 95 -0.47 -6.61 27.39
N GLY A 96 0.43 -6.94 28.33
CA GLY A 96 1.13 -8.22 28.33
C GLY A 96 1.99 -8.41 27.08
N ASP A 97 1.71 -9.45 26.32
CA ASP A 97 2.36 -9.77 25.04
C ASP A 97 1.58 -9.25 23.81
N LEU A 98 0.57 -8.42 24.02
CA LEU A 98 -0.19 -7.78 22.96
C LEU A 98 0.26 -6.34 22.76
N SER A 99 0.47 -5.95 21.51
CA SER A 99 0.78 -4.57 21.12
C SER A 99 -0.13 -4.19 19.95
N TRP A 100 -0.72 -3.01 19.99
CA TRP A 100 -1.64 -2.52 18.96
C TRP A 100 -1.54 -1.01 18.79
N TYR A 101 -2.01 -0.56 17.64
CA TYR A 101 -2.31 0.86 17.44
C TYR A 101 -3.67 1.02 16.74
N THR A 102 -4.28 2.18 16.92
CA THR A 102 -5.52 2.56 16.24
C THR A 102 -5.26 3.59 15.16
N MET A 103 -6.02 3.51 14.10
CA MET A 103 -5.90 4.38 12.94
C MET A 103 -7.28 4.66 12.32
N GLU A 104 -7.33 5.60 11.39
CA GLU A 104 -8.56 5.86 10.62
C GLU A 104 -9.07 4.59 9.95
N LEU A 105 -10.36 4.34 10.08
CA LEU A 105 -11.03 3.25 9.39
C LEU A 105 -11.29 3.64 7.93
N ALA A 106 -10.76 2.84 7.01
CA ALA A 106 -11.08 2.96 5.58
C ALA A 106 -12.25 2.02 5.24
N GLU A 107 -13.43 2.59 5.03
CA GLU A 107 -14.68 1.83 4.90
C GLU A 107 -14.80 1.09 3.58
N GLU A 108 -14.16 1.59 2.52
CA GLU A 108 -14.24 1.01 1.16
C GLU A 108 -13.19 -0.08 0.88
N GLY A 109 -12.35 -0.38 1.88
CA GLY A 109 -11.27 -1.39 1.78
C GLY A 109 -10.04 -0.87 1.06
N SER A 110 -9.34 -1.72 0.33
CA SER A 110 -8.11 -1.38 -0.39
C SER A 110 -8.31 -1.29 -1.90
N VAL A 111 -7.33 -0.70 -2.58
CA VAL A 111 -7.25 -0.68 -4.06
C VAL A 111 -7.21 -2.10 -4.63
N ALA A 112 -6.56 -3.06 -3.94
CA ALA A 112 -6.60 -4.47 -4.32
C ALA A 112 -8.04 -5.00 -4.31
N SER A 113 -8.78 -4.77 -3.23
CA SER A 113 -10.16 -5.21 -3.11
C SER A 113 -11.10 -4.48 -4.08
N LEU A 114 -10.84 -3.22 -4.41
CA LEU A 114 -11.58 -2.48 -5.43
C LEU A 114 -11.47 -3.16 -6.81
N VAL A 115 -10.24 -3.46 -7.25
CA VAL A 115 -10.00 -4.12 -8.54
C VAL A 115 -10.62 -5.52 -8.56
N GLN A 116 -10.49 -6.26 -7.46
CA GLN A 116 -11.09 -7.60 -7.33
C GLN A 116 -12.63 -7.57 -7.45
N ARG A 117 -13.30 -6.59 -6.83
CA ARG A 117 -14.78 -6.48 -6.83
C ARG A 117 -15.33 -5.88 -8.11
N SER A 118 -14.64 -4.92 -8.69
CA SER A 118 -15.19 -4.03 -9.73
C SER A 118 -14.43 -4.08 -11.06
N GLY A 119 -13.35 -4.87 -11.13
CA GLY A 119 -12.45 -4.94 -12.28
C GLY A 119 -11.56 -3.68 -12.44
N PRO A 120 -10.82 -3.62 -13.55
CA PRO A 120 -9.94 -2.51 -13.87
C PRO A 120 -10.65 -1.16 -13.95
N ARG A 121 -9.93 -0.08 -13.60
CA ARG A 121 -10.47 1.28 -13.55
C ARG A 121 -9.99 2.12 -14.72
N GLN A 122 -10.80 3.07 -15.13
CA GLN A 122 -10.41 3.99 -16.20
C GLN A 122 -9.57 5.15 -15.65
N LEU A 123 -8.68 5.70 -16.49
CA LEU A 123 -7.83 6.81 -16.13
C LEU A 123 -8.58 7.98 -15.46
N GLY A 124 -9.75 8.36 -15.98
CA GLY A 124 -10.55 9.47 -15.43
C GLY A 124 -11.07 9.23 -14.02
N GLU A 125 -11.10 7.99 -13.55
CA GLU A 125 -11.56 7.62 -12.21
C GLU A 125 -10.41 7.64 -11.18
N ILE A 126 -9.15 7.59 -11.64
CA ILE A 126 -8.00 7.42 -10.77
C ILE A 126 -6.95 8.53 -10.88
N ALA A 127 -7.07 9.42 -11.88
CA ALA A 127 -6.02 10.41 -12.16
C ALA A 127 -5.72 11.30 -10.95
N THR A 128 -6.75 11.80 -10.28
CA THR A 128 -6.62 12.64 -9.08
C THR A 128 -6.10 11.86 -7.89
N GLN A 129 -6.58 10.63 -7.69
CA GLN A 129 -6.15 9.75 -6.59
C GLN A 129 -4.65 9.43 -6.68
N VAL A 130 -4.15 9.19 -7.90
CA VAL A 130 -2.71 8.96 -8.12
C VAL A 130 -1.89 10.22 -7.83
N GLU A 131 -2.38 11.41 -8.20
CA GLU A 131 -1.74 12.69 -7.85
C GLU A 131 -1.67 12.87 -6.32
N GLU A 132 -2.77 12.58 -5.60
CA GLU A 132 -2.83 12.69 -4.13
C GLU A 132 -1.90 11.69 -3.43
N VAL A 133 -1.80 10.45 -3.93
CA VAL A 133 -0.87 9.45 -3.39
C VAL A 133 0.58 9.85 -3.63
N LEU A 134 0.91 10.38 -4.82
CA LEU A 134 2.24 10.93 -5.11
C LEU A 134 2.59 12.07 -4.14
N ASP A 135 1.64 12.97 -3.88
CA ASP A 135 1.84 14.07 -2.93
C ASP A 135 2.12 13.53 -1.51
N GLY A 136 1.40 12.50 -1.06
CA GLY A 136 1.65 11.81 0.19
C GLY A 136 3.04 11.17 0.27
N LEU A 137 3.50 10.52 -0.80
CA LEU A 137 4.85 9.95 -0.87
C LEU A 137 5.93 11.04 -0.85
N ILE A 138 5.73 12.17 -1.57
CA ILE A 138 6.65 13.32 -1.55
C ILE A 138 6.82 13.84 -0.12
N VAL A 139 5.71 14.00 0.62
CA VAL A 139 5.75 14.45 2.01
C VAL A 139 6.47 13.44 2.91
N ALA A 140 6.20 12.14 2.76
CA ALA A 140 6.89 11.09 3.53
C ALA A 140 8.40 11.11 3.26
N HIS A 141 8.80 11.16 1.99
CA HIS A 141 10.22 11.18 1.60
C HIS A 141 10.95 12.44 2.06
N ALA A 142 10.31 13.61 2.04
CA ALA A 142 10.86 14.85 2.59
C ALA A 142 11.13 14.76 4.10
N ASN A 143 10.41 13.88 4.82
CA ASN A 143 10.65 13.57 6.22
C ASN A 143 11.60 12.38 6.43
N GLY A 144 12.25 11.87 5.37
CA GLY A 144 13.19 10.76 5.43
C GLY A 144 12.51 9.40 5.64
N ILE A 145 11.21 9.29 5.35
CA ILE A 145 10.41 8.08 5.54
C ILE A 145 10.13 7.44 4.20
N LEU A 146 10.67 6.23 3.97
CA LEU A 146 10.37 5.39 2.80
C LEU A 146 9.29 4.37 3.16
N HIS A 147 8.42 4.05 2.20
CA HIS A 147 7.37 3.04 2.41
C HIS A 147 7.91 1.61 2.32
N ARG A 148 8.66 1.29 1.27
CA ARG A 148 9.36 0.01 1.03
C ARG A 148 8.50 -1.23 0.79
N ASP A 149 7.22 -1.21 1.12
CA ASP A 149 6.25 -2.30 0.85
C ASP A 149 4.97 -1.73 0.23
N LEU A 150 5.11 -0.79 -0.72
CA LEU A 150 3.96 -0.20 -1.39
C LEU A 150 3.34 -1.22 -2.35
N LYS A 151 2.06 -1.52 -2.14
CA LYS A 151 1.27 -2.49 -2.92
C LYS A 151 -0.21 -2.16 -2.86
N PRO A 152 -1.05 -2.74 -3.72
CA PRO A 152 -2.48 -2.41 -3.79
C PRO A 152 -3.23 -2.60 -2.47
N GLU A 153 -2.79 -3.53 -1.60
CA GLU A 153 -3.37 -3.77 -0.29
C GLU A 153 -3.09 -2.62 0.69
N ASN A 154 -1.97 -1.90 0.51
CA ASN A 154 -1.51 -0.82 1.38
C ASN A 154 -1.95 0.58 0.88
N ILE A 155 -2.79 0.64 -0.15
CA ILE A 155 -3.54 1.83 -0.55
C ILE A 155 -5.00 1.59 -0.18
N LEU A 156 -5.45 2.23 0.88
CA LEU A 156 -6.82 2.14 1.38
C LEU A 156 -7.72 3.20 0.74
N ILE A 157 -9.02 2.96 0.76
CA ILE A 157 -10.03 3.86 0.19
C ILE A 157 -10.99 4.29 1.31
N ASP A 158 -11.05 5.60 1.57
CA ASP A 158 -11.94 6.15 2.57
C ASP A 158 -13.39 6.29 2.03
N ARG A 159 -14.33 6.67 2.90
CA ARG A 159 -15.76 6.91 2.56
C ARG A 159 -15.99 7.99 1.49
N TYR A 160 -14.98 8.82 1.20
CA TYR A 160 -15.02 9.86 0.17
C TYR A 160 -14.32 9.43 -1.13
N HIS A 161 -14.01 8.11 -1.24
CA HIS A 161 -13.28 7.50 -2.36
C HIS A 161 -11.86 8.06 -2.58
N ARG A 162 -11.24 8.65 -1.54
CA ARG A 162 -9.85 9.08 -1.60
C ARG A 162 -8.93 7.92 -1.27
N TRP A 163 -7.80 7.87 -1.96
CA TRP A 163 -6.79 6.87 -1.72
C TRP A 163 -5.85 7.31 -0.59
N ARG A 164 -5.58 6.39 0.33
CA ARG A 164 -4.80 6.63 1.54
C ARG A 164 -3.70 5.59 1.70
N ILE A 165 -2.45 6.03 1.83
CA ILE A 165 -1.31 5.17 2.10
C ILE A 165 -1.34 4.72 3.56
N THR A 166 -1.14 3.42 3.78
CA THR A 166 -1.02 2.82 5.12
C THR A 166 0.20 1.91 5.20
N ASP A 167 0.58 1.48 6.39
CA ASP A 167 1.63 0.49 6.62
C ASP A 167 3.04 0.92 6.16
N PHE A 168 3.46 2.15 6.53
CA PHE A 168 4.81 2.65 6.28
C PHE A 168 5.87 1.83 7.03
N GLY A 169 6.84 1.27 6.32
CA GLY A 169 8.14 0.88 6.88
C GLY A 169 8.24 -0.46 7.60
N ILE A 170 7.21 -1.35 7.60
CA ILE A 170 7.27 -2.67 8.27
C ILE A 170 8.39 -3.56 7.70
N ALA A 171 8.77 -3.40 6.44
CA ALA A 171 9.73 -4.27 5.76
C ALA A 171 11.14 -4.32 6.41
N ASN A 172 11.49 -3.36 7.28
CA ASN A 172 12.77 -3.34 7.99
C ASN A 172 12.75 -4.05 9.37
N VAL A 173 11.64 -4.70 9.74
CA VAL A 173 11.45 -5.30 11.07
C VAL A 173 12.41 -6.46 11.33
N THR A 174 12.73 -7.24 10.33
CA THR A 174 13.50 -8.48 10.51
C THR A 174 15.01 -8.27 10.53
N GLY A 175 15.51 -7.06 10.22
CA GLY A 175 16.96 -6.76 10.26
C GLY A 175 17.80 -7.62 9.31
N GLU A 176 17.15 -8.40 8.49
CA GLU A 176 17.77 -9.14 7.41
C GLU A 176 17.41 -8.42 6.11
N ASP A 177 18.41 -7.79 5.51
CA ASP A 177 18.41 -7.44 4.08
C ASP A 177 18.42 -8.75 3.26
N ALA A 178 17.48 -9.66 3.59
CA ALA A 178 17.39 -10.94 2.90
C ALA A 178 16.66 -10.70 1.56
N PRO A 179 17.31 -10.94 0.44
CA PRO A 179 16.69 -10.82 -0.86
C PRO A 179 15.40 -11.66 -0.92
N GLY A 180 14.25 -11.02 -1.14
CA GLY A 180 13.02 -11.71 -1.47
C GLY A 180 12.13 -12.19 -0.31
N THR A 181 12.27 -11.71 0.93
CA THR A 181 11.52 -12.25 2.10
C THR A 181 10.33 -11.41 2.57
N THR A 182 10.11 -10.19 2.09
CA THR A 182 8.97 -9.37 2.54
C THR A 182 8.27 -8.72 1.36
N GLY A 183 7.01 -9.03 1.16
CA GLY A 183 6.12 -8.40 0.20
C GLY A 183 5.75 -9.29 -1.00
N THR A 184 4.77 -8.83 -1.78
CA THR A 184 4.41 -9.45 -3.06
C THR A 184 5.41 -8.98 -4.11
N PRO A 185 6.27 -9.86 -4.68
CA PRO A 185 7.35 -9.46 -5.59
C PRO A 185 6.86 -8.66 -6.80
N ALA A 186 5.59 -8.84 -7.16
CA ALA A 186 4.97 -8.25 -8.35
C ALA A 186 5.00 -6.71 -8.40
N PHE A 187 5.11 -6.04 -7.24
CA PHE A 187 5.13 -4.57 -7.13
C PHE A 187 6.50 -4.03 -6.68
N ALA A 188 7.41 -4.90 -6.24
CA ALA A 188 8.73 -4.51 -5.77
C ALA A 188 9.63 -4.04 -6.91
N ALA A 189 10.44 -3.01 -6.66
CA ALA A 189 11.43 -2.53 -7.63
C ALA A 189 12.61 -3.52 -7.77
N PRO A 190 13.36 -3.51 -8.91
CA PRO A 190 14.50 -4.39 -9.12
C PRO A 190 15.53 -4.38 -7.99
N GLU A 191 15.91 -3.20 -7.50
CA GLU A 191 16.86 -3.02 -6.39
C GLU A 191 16.37 -3.64 -5.08
N GLN A 192 15.05 -3.69 -4.85
CA GLN A 192 14.47 -4.38 -3.69
C GLN A 192 14.60 -5.90 -3.83
N LEU A 193 14.35 -6.44 -5.03
CA LEU A 193 14.48 -7.86 -5.30
C LEU A 193 15.95 -8.34 -5.31
N LEU A 194 16.90 -7.42 -5.58
CA LEU A 194 18.33 -7.65 -5.50
C LEU A 194 18.89 -7.49 -4.08
N GLY A 195 18.13 -6.95 -3.13
CA GLY A 195 18.60 -6.63 -1.78
C GLY A 195 19.59 -5.46 -1.76
N GLU A 196 19.49 -4.55 -2.73
CA GLU A 196 20.32 -3.35 -2.83
C GLU A 196 19.75 -2.20 -1.99
N THR A 197 20.53 -1.11 -1.85
CA THR A 197 20.09 0.09 -1.13
C THR A 197 18.89 0.72 -1.82
N GLN A 198 17.82 0.91 -1.08
CA GLN A 198 16.56 1.49 -1.55
C GLN A 198 16.51 2.98 -1.30
N GLY A 199 15.99 3.72 -2.28
CA GLY A 199 15.68 5.15 -2.17
C GLY A 199 14.20 5.44 -2.49
N PRO A 200 13.79 6.73 -2.51
CA PRO A 200 12.45 7.17 -2.88
C PRO A 200 11.95 6.60 -4.21
N VAL A 201 12.86 6.41 -5.17
CA VAL A 201 12.54 5.92 -6.52
C VAL A 201 12.00 4.48 -6.54
N ALA A 202 12.26 3.68 -5.50
CA ALA A 202 11.67 2.36 -5.34
C ALA A 202 10.16 2.44 -5.04
N ASP A 203 9.73 3.37 -4.17
CA ASP A 203 8.31 3.61 -3.88
C ASP A 203 7.58 4.16 -5.12
N TYR A 204 8.24 4.99 -5.93
CA TYR A 204 7.67 5.51 -7.19
C TYR A 204 7.51 4.40 -8.24
N PHE A 205 8.46 3.48 -8.34
CA PHE A 205 8.31 2.27 -9.16
C PHE A 205 7.09 1.45 -8.70
N ALA A 206 6.97 1.20 -7.41
CA ALA A 206 5.87 0.44 -6.83
C ALA A 206 4.51 1.12 -7.07
N LEU A 207 4.43 2.47 -6.93
CA LEU A 207 3.21 3.20 -7.27
C LEU A 207 2.86 3.06 -8.76
N ALA A 208 3.82 3.14 -9.66
CA ALA A 208 3.57 2.92 -11.08
C ALA A 208 3.04 1.49 -11.35
N ALA A 209 3.57 0.48 -10.65
CA ALA A 209 3.08 -0.89 -10.73
C ALA A 209 1.63 -1.02 -10.21
N ILE A 210 1.28 -0.30 -9.15
CA ILE A 210 -0.10 -0.23 -8.64
C ILE A 210 -1.03 0.44 -9.67
N VAL A 211 -0.61 1.56 -10.26
CA VAL A 211 -1.41 2.26 -11.29
C VAL A 211 -1.65 1.35 -12.50
N TYR A 212 -0.62 0.63 -12.93
CA TYR A 212 -0.75 -0.36 -14.01
C TYR A 212 -1.78 -1.44 -13.63
N PHE A 213 -1.64 -2.04 -12.44
CA PHE A 213 -2.57 -3.06 -11.93
C PHE A 213 -4.02 -2.54 -11.87
N VAL A 214 -4.22 -1.33 -11.38
CA VAL A 214 -5.56 -0.74 -11.30
C VAL A 214 -6.18 -0.54 -12.68
N MET A 215 -5.38 -0.23 -13.69
CA MET A 215 -5.87 0.01 -15.05
C MET A 215 -6.05 -1.26 -15.88
N THR A 216 -5.36 -2.36 -15.54
CA THR A 216 -5.37 -3.60 -16.32
C THR A 216 -5.98 -4.80 -15.60
N GLY A 217 -5.93 -4.82 -14.28
CA GLY A 217 -6.24 -5.98 -13.44
C GLY A 217 -5.06 -6.91 -13.19
N ASP A 218 -3.94 -6.72 -13.90
CA ASP A 218 -2.76 -7.57 -13.85
C ASP A 218 -1.53 -6.80 -13.37
N ALA A 219 -0.57 -7.48 -12.73
CA ALA A 219 0.70 -6.88 -12.38
C ALA A 219 1.55 -6.63 -13.66
N PRO A 220 2.35 -5.53 -13.73
CA PRO A 220 3.05 -5.14 -14.96
C PRO A 220 4.07 -6.18 -15.46
N PHE A 221 4.62 -6.95 -14.54
CA PHE A 221 5.58 -8.00 -14.83
C PHE A 221 5.01 -9.41 -14.57
N GLY A 222 3.68 -9.52 -14.41
CA GLY A 222 2.96 -10.77 -14.20
C GLY A 222 3.23 -11.43 -12.85
N ASP A 223 2.75 -12.66 -12.68
CA ASP A 223 2.93 -13.46 -11.47
C ASP A 223 4.23 -14.29 -11.55
N GLY A 224 4.75 -14.65 -10.37
CA GLY A 224 5.91 -15.53 -10.25
C GLY A 224 6.72 -15.30 -8.98
N ASP A 225 7.82 -16.03 -8.85
CA ASP A 225 8.80 -15.79 -7.80
C ASP A 225 9.65 -14.53 -8.08
N ALA A 226 10.40 -14.09 -7.07
CA ALA A 226 11.21 -12.87 -7.16
C ALA A 226 12.21 -12.90 -8.34
N LYS A 227 12.79 -14.08 -8.66
CA LYS A 227 13.75 -14.22 -9.76
C LYS A 227 13.08 -14.08 -11.12
N GLN A 228 11.89 -14.64 -11.27
CA GLN A 228 11.11 -14.55 -12.51
C GLN A 228 10.63 -13.12 -12.77
N ILE A 229 10.15 -12.44 -11.74
CA ILE A 229 9.73 -11.03 -11.80
C ILE A 229 10.93 -10.16 -12.17
N LEU A 230 12.04 -10.28 -11.43
CA LEU A 230 13.27 -9.53 -11.69
C LEU A 230 13.77 -9.73 -13.14
N ALA A 231 13.78 -10.97 -13.64
CA ALA A 231 14.20 -11.25 -15.02
C ALA A 231 13.33 -10.52 -16.05
N ARG A 232 12.02 -10.37 -15.80
CA ARG A 232 11.11 -9.63 -16.68
C ARG A 232 11.28 -8.13 -16.56
N GLN A 233 11.55 -7.61 -15.36
CA GLN A 233 11.86 -6.20 -15.12
C GLN A 233 13.13 -5.79 -15.86
N LEU A 234 14.22 -6.55 -15.71
CA LEU A 234 15.49 -6.29 -16.38
C LEU A 234 15.39 -6.41 -17.91
N ALA A 235 14.43 -7.18 -18.42
CA ALA A 235 14.13 -7.32 -19.84
C ALA A 235 13.05 -6.32 -20.33
N GLU A 236 12.61 -5.37 -19.51
CA GLU A 236 11.59 -4.34 -19.80
C GLU A 236 10.29 -4.91 -20.40
N ARG A 237 9.82 -6.07 -19.88
CA ARG A 237 8.70 -6.82 -20.44
C ARG A 237 7.33 -6.42 -19.92
N ALA A 238 7.12 -5.17 -19.47
CA ALA A 238 5.77 -4.66 -19.22
C ALA A 238 5.01 -4.47 -20.53
N ASP A 239 3.77 -4.97 -20.62
CA ASP A 239 2.94 -4.73 -21.81
C ASP A 239 2.34 -3.32 -21.77
N LEU A 240 2.95 -2.41 -22.48
CA LEU A 240 2.52 -1.02 -22.61
C LEU A 240 1.76 -0.72 -23.91
N GLY A 241 1.55 -1.75 -24.77
CA GLY A 241 0.95 -1.57 -26.09
C GLY A 241 -0.51 -1.15 -26.06
N SER A 242 -1.25 -1.49 -25.01
CA SER A 242 -2.65 -1.12 -24.82
C SER A 242 -2.85 0.32 -24.33
N PHE A 243 -1.80 0.98 -23.84
CA PHE A 243 -1.90 2.33 -23.29
C PHE A 243 -1.72 3.43 -24.36
N PRO A 244 -2.40 4.57 -24.22
CA PRO A 244 -2.08 5.76 -25.00
C PRO A 244 -0.60 6.14 -24.84
N THR A 245 0.03 6.59 -25.91
CA THR A 245 1.50 6.87 -25.96
C THR A 245 1.99 7.74 -24.78
N ALA A 246 1.20 8.69 -24.30
CA ALA A 246 1.60 9.54 -23.17
C ALA A 246 1.73 8.76 -21.87
N LEU A 247 0.79 7.86 -21.59
CA LEU A 247 0.84 6.97 -20.42
C LEU A 247 1.91 5.88 -20.59
N ALA A 248 2.01 5.29 -21.78
CA ALA A 248 3.04 4.31 -22.07
C ALA A 248 4.46 4.86 -21.84
N ASN A 249 4.69 6.14 -22.18
CA ASN A 249 5.97 6.80 -21.92
C ASN A 249 6.20 7.01 -20.42
N TRP A 250 5.17 7.44 -19.69
CA TRP A 250 5.26 7.61 -18.23
C TRP A 250 5.61 6.29 -17.54
N PHE A 251 4.90 5.19 -17.88
CA PHE A 251 5.22 3.86 -17.37
C PHE A 251 6.64 3.41 -17.74
N ARG A 252 7.09 3.65 -18.97
CA ARG A 252 8.43 3.26 -19.41
C ARG A 252 9.52 3.93 -18.59
N THR A 253 9.37 5.23 -18.29
CA THR A 253 10.30 5.94 -17.40
C THR A 253 10.21 5.39 -15.98
N ALA A 254 9.00 5.20 -15.42
CA ALA A 254 8.83 4.70 -14.06
C ALA A 254 9.35 3.26 -13.87
N PHE A 255 9.29 2.42 -14.93
CA PHE A 255 9.71 1.02 -14.90
C PHE A 255 11.16 0.79 -15.39
N ALA A 256 11.94 1.84 -15.63
CA ALA A 256 13.33 1.67 -16.01
C ALA A 256 14.06 0.78 -14.98
N PRO A 257 14.80 -0.26 -15.41
CA PRO A 257 15.49 -1.18 -14.52
C PRO A 257 16.49 -0.47 -13.59
N ASN A 258 17.30 0.43 -14.17
CA ASN A 258 18.23 1.26 -13.41
C ASN A 258 17.46 2.41 -12.72
N PRO A 259 17.57 2.58 -11.38
CA PRO A 259 16.94 3.68 -10.64
C PRO A 259 17.27 5.08 -11.20
N ASP A 260 18.49 5.28 -11.71
CA ASP A 260 18.95 6.57 -12.25
C ASP A 260 18.28 6.96 -13.58
N ASP A 261 17.69 6.01 -14.28
CA ASP A 261 16.94 6.25 -15.53
C ASP A 261 15.44 6.52 -15.29
N ARG A 262 15.00 6.48 -14.04
CA ARG A 262 13.63 6.80 -13.62
C ARG A 262 13.44 8.30 -13.40
N PHE A 263 12.24 8.71 -12.97
CA PHE A 263 12.00 10.06 -12.47
C PHE A 263 12.94 10.35 -11.30
N ALA A 264 13.64 11.48 -11.35
CA ALA A 264 14.65 11.84 -10.34
C ALA A 264 14.04 12.07 -8.96
N ASP A 265 12.78 12.56 -8.91
CA ASP A 265 12.06 12.81 -7.68
C ASP A 265 10.53 12.72 -7.86
N GLY A 266 9.80 12.82 -6.74
CA GLY A 266 8.34 12.77 -6.76
C GLY A 266 7.67 13.93 -7.50
N PRO A 267 8.11 15.17 -7.34
CA PRO A 267 7.61 16.31 -8.10
C PRO A 267 7.72 16.14 -9.61
N GLU A 268 8.84 15.59 -10.11
CA GLU A 268 9.01 15.30 -11.54
C GLU A 268 8.01 14.23 -12.01
N MET A 269 7.90 13.13 -11.26
CA MET A 269 6.94 12.06 -11.56
C MET A 269 5.50 12.55 -11.56
N GLN A 270 5.12 13.38 -10.57
CA GLN A 270 3.78 13.97 -10.45
C GLN A 270 3.47 14.90 -11.60
N LYS A 271 4.40 15.78 -11.98
CA LYS A 271 4.27 16.67 -13.15
C LYS A 271 4.11 15.87 -14.44
N ALA A 272 4.90 14.81 -14.61
CA ALA A 272 4.81 13.93 -15.77
C ALA A 272 3.48 13.16 -15.81
N TRP A 273 2.99 12.66 -14.66
CA TRP A 273 1.67 12.03 -14.53
C TRP A 273 0.56 12.97 -14.96
N LYS A 274 0.54 14.18 -14.40
CA LYS A 274 -0.46 15.18 -14.73
C LYS A 274 -0.48 15.51 -16.22
N ALA A 275 0.67 15.73 -16.82
CA ALA A 275 0.79 16.00 -18.25
C ALA A 275 0.30 14.85 -19.13
N ALA A 276 0.58 13.59 -18.72
CA ALA A 276 0.15 12.40 -19.44
C ALA A 276 -1.36 12.16 -19.31
N SER A 277 -1.91 12.27 -18.11
CA SER A 277 -3.34 12.07 -17.83
C SER A 277 -4.18 13.15 -18.49
N ASP A 278 -3.84 14.44 -18.36
CA ASP A 278 -4.53 15.55 -18.99
C ASP A 278 -4.57 15.41 -20.52
N LYS A 279 -3.44 15.01 -21.13
CA LYS A 279 -3.35 14.81 -22.59
C LYS A 279 -4.28 13.70 -23.10
N VAL A 280 -4.42 12.61 -22.32
CA VAL A 280 -5.30 11.50 -22.67
C VAL A 280 -6.77 11.86 -22.46
N LEU A 281 -7.10 12.50 -21.35
CA LEU A 281 -8.47 12.89 -21.01
C LEU A 281 -9.01 13.97 -21.95
N ALA A 282 -8.18 14.96 -22.32
CA ALA A 282 -8.56 16.01 -23.27
C ALA A 282 -8.93 15.44 -24.67
N ARG A 283 -8.23 14.39 -25.15
CA ARG A 283 -8.54 13.72 -26.42
C ARG A 283 -9.89 13.01 -26.40
N ARG A 284 -10.31 12.41 -25.28
CA ARG A 284 -11.64 11.80 -25.12
C ARG A 284 -12.74 12.87 -25.15
N GLY A 285 -12.56 14.02 -24.51
CA GLY A 285 -13.52 15.14 -24.51
C GLY A 285 -13.68 15.83 -25.87
N SER A 286 -12.66 15.81 -26.74
CA SER A 286 -12.73 16.40 -28.09
C SER A 286 -13.52 15.55 -29.08
N TRP A 287 -13.65 14.25 -28.85
CA TRP A 287 -14.43 13.34 -29.71
C TRP A 287 -15.94 13.59 -29.57
N TRP A 288 -16.43 13.79 -28.35
CA TRP A 288 -17.85 14.09 -28.10
C TRP A 288 -18.28 15.44 -28.69
N ARG A 289 -17.43 16.45 -28.72
CA ARG A 289 -17.72 17.75 -29.34
C ARG A 289 -17.85 17.70 -30.87
N ARG A 290 -17.24 16.71 -31.52
CA ARG A 290 -17.32 16.48 -32.99
C ARG A 290 -18.50 15.62 -33.42
N VAL A 291 -19.16 14.95 -32.50
CA VAL A 291 -20.33 14.08 -32.77
C VAL A 291 -21.66 14.83 -32.56
N VAL A 292 -21.62 15.97 -31.86
CA VAL A 292 -22.81 16.78 -31.51
C VAL A 292 -22.85 18.11 -32.31
N SER A 293 -21.88 18.37 -33.16
CA SER A 293 -21.87 19.45 -34.17
C SER A 293 -22.13 18.85 -35.55
#